data_d4f535bb269bcb20b6385146264478ec
#
_entry.id   d4f535bb269bcb20b6385146264478ec
#
_cell.length_a   1.000
_cell.length_b   1.000
_cell.length_c   1.000
_cell.angle_alpha   90.00
_cell.angle_beta   90.00
_cell.angle_gamma   90.00
#
_symmetry.space_group_name_H-M   'P 1'
#
loop_
_entity.id
_entity.type
_entity.pdbx_description
1 polymer ?
#
loop_
_entity_poly.entity_id
_entity_poly.type
_entity_poly.pdbx_seq_one_letter_code
_entity_poly.pdbx_strand_id
1 'polypeptide(L)'
;MEPHDFLPLQVIWDLPDNWCEEAHLTGVLQAAGSMLKGLGLADRFVFIVTADSDRVAVKHSDRVVVLQTSDEGHEIPDYVADVFMTFKNYQPFDPVPGNLRVIPLGCNKDVPKLAPKPMATRALDVFFAGRPEYRDSFFSNATLAFEDHEDLNVELSKAPGFRLGLSPQDYADRLADTKIALSPRGVSHETFRTYEAMRAGCVVIAESQLSSWFNEGWPVIEVADWESVGSLTRELLSDSRQLEDISQQSL
;
A
#
# COMPACT_ATOMS: atom_id res chain seq x y z
N MET A 1 12.26 21.52 15.72
CA MET A 1 11.17 20.69 16.29
C MET A 1 11.17 19.44 15.45
N GLU A 2 11.55 18.32 16.02
CA GLU A 2 11.53 17.04 15.29
C GLU A 2 10.10 16.80 14.80
N PRO A 3 9.88 16.29 13.58
CA PRO A 3 8.54 16.15 13.01
C PRO A 3 7.56 15.27 13.81
N HIS A 4 8.06 14.57 14.83
CA HIS A 4 7.32 13.62 15.66
C HIS A 4 7.05 14.09 17.10
N ASP A 5 7.46 15.29 17.48
CA ASP A 5 7.31 15.85 18.85
C ASP A 5 5.84 16.04 19.30
N PHE A 6 4.89 15.92 18.38
CA PHE A 6 3.45 16.05 18.67
C PHE A 6 2.76 14.72 18.96
N LEU A 7 3.47 13.61 18.84
CA LEU A 7 2.90 12.29 19.15
C LEU A 7 2.77 12.13 20.67
N PRO A 8 1.62 11.63 21.18
CA PRO A 8 1.41 11.42 22.61
C PRO A 8 2.15 10.20 23.16
N LEU A 9 3.14 9.67 22.46
CA LEU A 9 3.91 8.47 22.76
C LEU A 9 5.39 8.79 22.83
N GLN A 10 6.14 7.96 23.57
CA GLN A 10 7.60 7.95 23.43
C GLN A 10 7.96 7.18 22.16
N VAL A 11 8.46 7.88 21.14
CA VAL A 11 8.81 7.30 19.84
C VAL A 11 10.28 7.53 19.53
N ILE A 12 10.98 6.47 19.16
CA ILE A 12 12.31 6.50 18.56
C ILE A 12 12.11 6.28 17.06
N TRP A 13 12.46 7.29 16.26
CA TRP A 13 12.33 7.23 14.82
C TRP A 13 13.68 6.89 14.19
N ASP A 14 13.86 5.65 13.81
CA ASP A 14 15.10 5.09 13.23
C ASP A 14 14.92 4.84 11.73
N LEU A 15 14.50 5.89 11.03
CA LEU A 15 14.36 5.90 9.56
C LEU A 15 15.04 7.14 9.01
N PRO A 16 15.58 7.07 7.78
CA PRO A 16 16.08 8.27 7.09
C PRO A 16 15.02 9.34 6.93
N ASP A 17 15.47 10.60 6.84
CA ASP A 17 14.61 11.72 6.49
C ASP A 17 13.85 11.46 5.18
N ASN A 18 12.62 11.93 5.10
CA ASN A 18 11.76 11.77 3.94
C ASN A 18 11.39 10.31 3.57
N TRP A 19 11.23 9.47 4.58
CA TRP A 19 10.74 8.10 4.37
C TRP A 19 9.34 8.08 3.74
N CYS A 20 9.10 7.20 2.76
CA CYS A 20 7.85 7.22 1.97
C CYS A 20 6.60 6.86 2.77
N GLU A 21 6.73 6.05 3.82
CA GLU A 21 5.64 5.61 4.70
C GLU A 21 5.42 6.53 5.91
N GLU A 22 6.22 7.57 6.07
CA GLU A 22 6.21 8.46 7.25
C GLU A 22 4.80 8.94 7.63
N ALA A 23 4.02 9.41 6.66
CA ALA A 23 2.68 9.90 6.93
C ALA A 23 1.72 8.80 7.42
N HIS A 24 1.82 7.60 6.84
CA HIS A 24 1.04 6.43 7.24
C HIS A 24 1.42 5.98 8.66
N LEU A 25 2.70 5.77 8.91
CA LEU A 25 3.21 5.35 10.23
C LEU A 25 2.90 6.36 11.32
N THR A 26 3.02 7.67 11.01
CA THR A 26 2.61 8.75 11.92
C THR A 26 1.11 8.66 12.26
N GLY A 27 0.26 8.40 11.27
CA GLY A 27 -1.18 8.20 11.49
C GLY A 27 -1.47 7.00 12.40
N VAL A 28 -0.79 5.88 12.17
CA VAL A 28 -0.89 4.67 13.01
C VAL A 28 -0.49 4.98 14.46
N LEU A 29 0.65 5.68 14.66
CA LEU A 29 1.13 6.06 15.98
C LEU A 29 0.19 7.05 16.68
N GLN A 30 -0.38 8.02 15.96
CA GLN A 30 -1.35 8.95 16.51
C GLN A 30 -2.62 8.23 16.99
N ALA A 31 -3.13 7.31 16.20
CA ALA A 31 -4.29 6.49 16.57
C ALA A 31 -3.99 5.62 17.81
N ALA A 32 -2.86 4.91 17.80
CA ALA A 32 -2.41 4.10 18.93
C ALA A 32 -2.22 4.94 20.19
N GLY A 33 -1.58 6.10 20.07
CA GLY A 33 -1.34 7.03 21.18
C GLY A 33 -2.64 7.56 21.79
N SER A 34 -3.61 7.90 20.96
CA SER A 34 -4.93 8.33 21.41
C SER A 34 -5.65 7.23 22.22
N MET A 35 -5.61 5.99 21.73
CA MET A 35 -6.19 4.83 22.40
C MET A 35 -5.47 4.54 23.73
N LEU A 36 -4.14 4.48 23.72
CA LEU A 36 -3.35 4.21 24.93
C LEU A 36 -3.50 5.30 25.98
N LYS A 37 -3.61 6.57 25.57
CA LYS A 37 -3.90 7.68 26.48
C LYS A 37 -5.28 7.51 27.13
N GLY A 38 -6.29 7.12 26.36
CA GLY A 38 -7.64 6.84 26.88
C GLY A 38 -7.65 5.70 27.91
N LEU A 39 -6.72 4.74 27.80
CA LEU A 39 -6.53 3.63 28.72
C LEU A 39 -5.58 3.94 29.89
N GLY A 40 -4.95 5.10 29.94
CA GLY A 40 -3.93 5.45 30.93
C GLY A 40 -2.60 4.70 30.74
N LEU A 41 -2.29 4.26 29.52
CA LEU A 41 -1.13 3.43 29.21
C LEU A 41 -0.11 4.13 28.28
N ALA A 42 -0.28 5.42 28.00
CA ALA A 42 0.57 6.14 27.03
C ALA A 42 2.08 6.10 27.40
N ASP A 43 2.41 6.18 28.70
CA ASP A 43 3.79 6.17 29.19
C ASP A 43 4.33 4.74 29.43
N ARG A 44 3.53 3.71 29.16
CA ARG A 44 3.94 2.33 29.42
C ARG A 44 4.89 1.82 28.35
N PHE A 45 4.73 2.24 27.12
CA PHE A 45 5.45 1.68 25.97
C PHE A 45 6.37 2.70 25.31
N VAL A 46 7.49 2.19 24.81
CA VAL A 46 8.38 2.89 23.88
C VAL A 46 8.17 2.31 22.49
N PHE A 47 7.88 3.16 21.53
CA PHE A 47 7.71 2.75 20.14
C PHE A 47 9.00 3.00 19.38
N ILE A 48 9.43 2.04 18.57
CA ILE A 48 10.57 2.16 17.66
C ILE A 48 10.04 1.97 16.25
N VAL A 49 10.33 2.92 15.36
CA VAL A 49 10.00 2.84 13.94
C VAL A 49 11.29 2.62 13.18
N THR A 50 11.42 1.51 12.47
CA THR A 50 12.66 1.10 11.79
C THR A 50 12.39 0.36 10.50
N ALA A 51 13.37 0.36 9.58
CA ALA A 51 13.40 -0.53 8.42
C ALA A 51 14.38 -1.71 8.62
N ASP A 52 15.07 -1.78 9.76
CA ASP A 52 16.04 -2.83 10.07
C ASP A 52 15.34 -4.09 10.57
N SER A 53 15.68 -5.25 10.01
CA SER A 53 15.19 -6.56 10.42
C SER A 53 16.10 -7.26 11.44
N ASP A 54 17.38 -6.87 11.50
CA ASP A 54 18.41 -7.56 12.30
C ASP A 54 18.59 -6.92 13.66
N ARG A 55 18.37 -5.60 13.78
CA ARG A 55 18.73 -4.84 14.96
C ARG A 55 17.65 -3.87 15.42
N VAL A 56 17.30 -4.01 16.67
CA VAL A 56 16.68 -2.93 17.43
C VAL A 56 17.58 -2.69 18.64
N ALA A 57 17.95 -1.44 18.89
CA ALA A 57 18.84 -1.06 20.01
C ALA A 57 18.15 -1.23 21.37
N VAL A 58 17.59 -2.42 21.63
CA VAL A 58 16.95 -2.77 22.90
C VAL A 58 17.41 -4.13 23.38
N LYS A 59 17.63 -4.21 24.69
CA LYS A 59 17.68 -5.48 25.41
C LYS A 59 16.25 -5.96 25.66
N HIS A 60 16.04 -7.26 25.89
CA HIS A 60 14.74 -7.84 26.21
C HIS A 60 13.83 -6.88 26.98
N SER A 61 12.70 -6.56 26.41
CA SER A 61 11.81 -5.56 26.99
C SER A 61 10.34 -5.87 26.72
N ASP A 62 9.59 -6.00 27.81
CA ASP A 62 8.12 -6.09 27.80
C ASP A 62 7.43 -4.72 27.57
N ARG A 63 8.21 -3.69 27.26
CA ARG A 63 7.75 -2.30 27.05
C ARG A 63 8.03 -1.74 25.67
N VAL A 64 8.78 -2.48 24.84
CA VAL A 64 9.13 -2.03 23.50
C VAL A 64 8.13 -2.56 22.48
N VAL A 65 7.61 -1.67 21.66
CA VAL A 65 6.79 -1.96 20.49
C VAL A 65 7.55 -1.49 19.26
N VAL A 66 7.76 -2.37 18.30
CA VAL A 66 8.45 -2.04 17.05
C VAL A 66 7.44 -1.92 15.91
N LEU A 67 7.55 -0.86 15.12
CA LEU A 67 6.94 -0.73 13.80
C LEU A 67 8.03 -0.88 12.75
N GLN A 68 8.10 -2.06 12.14
CA GLN A 68 9.03 -2.34 11.06
C GLN A 68 8.37 -2.07 9.72
N THR A 69 9.06 -1.37 8.83
CA THR A 69 8.57 -0.99 7.52
C THR A 69 9.54 -1.41 6.41
N SER A 70 9.06 -1.50 5.17
CA SER A 70 9.87 -1.75 3.96
C SER A 70 10.62 -3.09 3.89
N ASP A 71 10.19 -4.09 4.64
CA ASP A 71 10.75 -5.44 4.53
C ASP A 71 10.07 -6.24 3.40
N GLU A 72 10.44 -5.94 2.15
CA GLU A 72 9.94 -6.64 0.95
C GLU A 72 10.41 -8.11 0.87
N GLY A 73 11.32 -8.55 1.76
CA GLY A 73 11.80 -9.93 1.86
C GLY A 73 10.81 -10.87 2.54
N HIS A 74 9.77 -10.34 3.18
CA HIS A 74 8.76 -11.12 3.93
C HIS A 74 9.35 -11.93 5.10
N GLU A 75 10.42 -11.43 5.70
CA GLU A 75 11.13 -12.10 6.78
C GLU A 75 10.49 -11.80 8.14
N ILE A 76 10.75 -12.69 9.11
CA ILE A 76 10.44 -12.44 10.51
C ILE A 76 11.65 -11.77 11.13
N PRO A 77 11.54 -10.54 11.70
CA PRO A 77 12.68 -9.85 12.29
C PRO A 77 13.31 -10.62 13.44
N ASP A 78 14.65 -10.62 13.51
CA ASP A 78 15.42 -11.36 14.50
C ASP A 78 15.07 -10.97 15.96
N TYR A 79 14.70 -9.69 16.17
CA TYR A 79 14.39 -9.15 17.50
C TYR A 79 12.95 -9.43 17.98
N VAL A 80 12.12 -10.13 17.23
CA VAL A 80 10.71 -10.35 17.61
C VAL A 80 10.60 -10.98 19.00
N ALA A 81 11.45 -11.95 19.33
CA ALA A 81 11.44 -12.59 20.64
C ALA A 81 11.85 -11.67 21.80
N ASP A 82 12.51 -10.56 21.53
CA ASP A 82 13.11 -9.66 22.50
C ASP A 82 12.24 -8.44 22.85
N VAL A 83 11.13 -8.25 22.15
CA VAL A 83 10.24 -7.10 22.30
C VAL A 83 8.82 -7.52 22.69
N PHE A 84 8.04 -6.59 23.24
CA PHE A 84 6.66 -6.84 23.63
C PHE A 84 5.79 -7.18 22.41
N MET A 85 5.90 -6.37 21.33
CA MET A 85 5.10 -6.53 20.11
C MET A 85 5.86 -5.95 18.92
N THR A 86 5.76 -6.64 17.78
CA THR A 86 6.21 -6.13 16.48
C THR A 86 5.02 -5.96 15.55
N PHE A 87 4.90 -4.80 14.94
CA PHE A 87 4.02 -4.53 13.80
C PHE A 87 4.90 -4.37 12.57
N LYS A 88 4.58 -5.04 11.47
CA LYS A 88 5.37 -4.94 10.24
C LYS A 88 4.49 -4.90 9.00
N ASN A 89 5.01 -4.29 7.94
CA ASN A 89 4.46 -4.46 6.59
C ASN A 89 4.83 -5.84 6.03
N TYR A 90 4.15 -6.25 5.00
CA TYR A 90 4.38 -7.49 4.25
C TYR A 90 4.27 -8.76 5.10
N GLN A 91 3.27 -9.55 4.77
CA GLN A 91 2.98 -10.83 5.42
C GLN A 91 4.19 -11.77 5.31
N PRO A 92 4.78 -12.27 6.41
CA PRO A 92 5.83 -13.28 6.35
C PRO A 92 5.36 -14.56 5.64
N PHE A 93 6.29 -15.25 4.97
CA PHE A 93 6.02 -16.57 4.40
C PHE A 93 5.97 -17.65 5.49
N ASP A 94 6.73 -17.47 6.56
CA ASP A 94 6.76 -18.36 7.72
C ASP A 94 5.60 -18.11 8.70
N PRO A 95 5.27 -19.08 9.56
CA PRO A 95 4.25 -18.89 10.58
C PRO A 95 4.54 -17.70 11.50
N VAL A 96 3.58 -16.80 11.60
CA VAL A 96 3.71 -15.54 12.34
C VAL A 96 3.75 -15.78 13.85
N PRO A 97 4.79 -15.31 14.58
CA PRO A 97 4.88 -15.39 16.04
C PRO A 97 3.70 -14.67 16.73
N GLY A 98 3.37 -15.12 17.95
CA GLY A 98 2.23 -14.57 18.70
C GLY A 98 2.31 -13.08 19.03
N ASN A 99 3.53 -12.51 19.08
CA ASN A 99 3.80 -11.10 19.32
C ASN A 99 4.23 -10.33 18.05
N LEU A 100 3.91 -10.86 16.86
CA LEU A 100 4.01 -10.14 15.60
C LEU A 100 2.63 -9.95 14.99
N ARG A 101 2.38 -8.77 14.43
CA ARG A 101 1.18 -8.46 13.66
C ARG A 101 1.57 -7.75 12.36
N VAL A 102 0.91 -8.17 11.29
CA VAL A 102 1.08 -7.49 10.01
C VAL A 102 0.15 -6.28 9.95
N ILE A 103 0.66 -5.18 9.42
CA ILE A 103 -0.10 -3.95 9.16
C ILE A 103 -0.01 -3.59 7.68
N PRO A 104 -1.03 -2.93 7.12
CA PRO A 104 -1.00 -2.54 5.71
C PRO A 104 0.14 -1.55 5.43
N LEU A 105 0.65 -1.60 4.19
CA LEU A 105 1.71 -0.70 3.71
C LEU A 105 1.23 0.77 3.66
N GLY A 106 -0.04 0.99 3.30
CA GLY A 106 -0.61 2.32 3.16
C GLY A 106 -0.17 3.03 1.88
N CYS A 107 -0.24 4.36 1.90
CA CYS A 107 0.08 5.22 0.75
C CYS A 107 1.43 5.91 0.93
N ASN A 108 2.14 6.13 -0.18
CA ASN A 108 3.32 6.99 -0.19
C ASN A 108 2.92 8.44 0.18
N LYS A 109 3.67 9.07 1.09
CA LYS A 109 3.39 10.42 1.59
C LYS A 109 3.44 11.51 0.53
N ASP A 110 4.25 11.30 -0.51
CA ASP A 110 4.46 12.28 -1.57
C ASP A 110 3.28 12.33 -2.55
N VAL A 111 2.42 11.29 -2.59
CA VAL A 111 1.25 11.25 -3.45
C VAL A 111 0.07 11.95 -2.76
N PRO A 112 -0.37 13.11 -3.26
CA PRO A 112 -1.44 13.87 -2.62
C PRO A 112 -2.77 13.12 -2.66
N LYS A 113 -3.56 13.30 -1.60
CA LYS A 113 -4.95 12.83 -1.56
C LYS A 113 -5.82 13.84 -2.30
N LEU A 114 -6.39 13.41 -3.43
CA LEU A 114 -7.39 14.20 -4.17
C LEU A 114 -8.79 13.72 -3.82
N ALA A 115 -9.78 14.61 -4.01
CA ALA A 115 -11.18 14.21 -3.91
C ALA A 115 -11.52 13.29 -5.09
N PRO A 116 -12.15 12.12 -4.86
CA PRO A 116 -12.55 11.22 -5.92
C PRO A 116 -13.54 11.88 -6.89
N LYS A 117 -13.32 11.70 -8.20
CA LYS A 117 -14.30 12.10 -9.21
C LYS A 117 -15.37 11.01 -9.35
N PRO A 118 -16.62 11.36 -9.70
CA PRO A 118 -17.62 10.36 -10.07
C PRO A 118 -17.12 9.48 -11.23
N MET A 119 -17.35 8.17 -11.17
CA MET A 119 -16.87 7.21 -12.18
C MET A 119 -17.23 7.60 -13.61
N ALA A 120 -18.47 8.07 -13.82
CA ALA A 120 -18.97 8.47 -15.14
C ALA A 120 -18.23 9.66 -15.76
N THR A 121 -17.49 10.43 -14.98
CA THR A 121 -16.77 11.64 -15.45
C THR A 121 -15.26 11.40 -15.65
N ARG A 122 -14.78 10.20 -15.31
CA ARG A 122 -13.36 9.85 -15.45
C ARG A 122 -13.02 9.52 -16.89
N ALA A 123 -11.96 10.14 -17.40
CA ALA A 123 -11.56 10.04 -18.80
C ALA A 123 -10.75 8.76 -19.10
N LEU A 124 -9.96 8.26 -18.15
CA LEU A 124 -9.16 7.06 -18.33
C LEU A 124 -9.96 5.81 -17.91
N ASP A 125 -10.06 4.84 -18.81
CA ASP A 125 -10.65 3.55 -18.49
C ASP A 125 -9.68 2.71 -17.66
N VAL A 126 -8.39 2.71 -18.04
CA VAL A 126 -7.33 1.94 -17.37
C VAL A 126 -6.08 2.78 -17.21
N PHE A 127 -5.44 2.65 -16.04
CA PHE A 127 -4.17 3.31 -15.77
C PHE A 127 -3.20 2.42 -15.00
N PHE A 128 -1.95 2.47 -15.42
CA PHE A 128 -0.80 2.04 -14.65
C PHE A 128 0.41 2.93 -14.96
N ALA A 129 1.15 3.32 -13.91
CA ALA A 129 2.47 3.93 -14.07
C ALA A 129 3.45 3.30 -13.08
N GLY A 130 4.62 2.85 -13.57
CA GLY A 130 5.64 2.28 -12.72
C GLY A 130 6.85 1.76 -13.49
N ARG A 131 7.91 1.41 -12.73
CA ARG A 131 9.13 0.86 -13.33
C ARG A 131 8.87 -0.55 -13.87
N PRO A 132 9.53 -0.94 -14.98
CA PRO A 132 9.38 -2.27 -15.57
C PRO A 132 10.03 -3.36 -14.73
N GLU A 133 11.04 -3.04 -13.91
CA GLU A 133 11.74 -4.00 -13.07
C GLU A 133 10.75 -4.86 -12.26
N TYR A 134 10.89 -6.18 -12.32
CA TYR A 134 9.96 -7.19 -11.82
C TYR A 134 8.58 -7.23 -12.49
N ARG A 135 8.34 -6.45 -13.59
CA ARG A 135 7.03 -6.29 -14.25
C ARG A 135 7.07 -6.53 -15.76
N ASP A 136 8.13 -7.19 -16.28
CA ASP A 136 8.22 -7.42 -17.72
C ASP A 136 7.07 -8.26 -18.26
N SER A 137 6.68 -9.33 -17.54
CA SER A 137 5.53 -10.16 -17.91
C SER A 137 4.20 -9.38 -17.84
N PHE A 138 4.03 -8.54 -16.81
CA PHE A 138 2.87 -7.66 -16.72
C PHE A 138 2.76 -6.75 -17.94
N PHE A 139 3.82 -6.01 -18.26
CA PHE A 139 3.78 -5.09 -19.40
C PHE A 139 3.54 -5.81 -20.72
N SER A 140 4.16 -6.97 -20.92
CA SER A 140 3.95 -7.77 -22.14
C SER A 140 2.50 -8.25 -22.25
N ASN A 141 2.00 -8.90 -21.21
CA ASN A 141 0.68 -9.52 -21.23
C ASN A 141 -0.43 -8.47 -21.21
N ALA A 142 -0.33 -7.43 -20.40
CA ALA A 142 -1.33 -6.36 -20.36
C ALA A 142 -1.36 -5.56 -21.67
N THR A 143 -0.22 -5.29 -22.31
CA THR A 143 -0.20 -4.63 -23.62
C THR A 143 -0.92 -5.47 -24.66
N LEU A 144 -0.61 -6.76 -24.76
CA LEU A 144 -1.29 -7.69 -25.67
C LEU A 144 -2.79 -7.81 -25.38
N ALA A 145 -3.15 -7.88 -24.09
CA ALA A 145 -4.56 -8.00 -23.66
C ALA A 145 -5.41 -6.78 -24.04
N PHE A 146 -4.82 -5.61 -24.25
CA PHE A 146 -5.53 -4.40 -24.68
C PHE A 146 -5.44 -4.14 -26.18
N GLU A 147 -4.63 -4.86 -26.98
CA GLU A 147 -4.51 -4.66 -28.43
C GLU A 147 -5.86 -4.79 -29.16
N ASP A 148 -6.73 -5.72 -28.75
CA ASP A 148 -8.06 -5.92 -29.33
C ASP A 148 -9.15 -5.00 -28.76
N HIS A 149 -8.77 -4.01 -27.94
CA HIS A 149 -9.67 -3.10 -27.22
C HIS A 149 -9.35 -1.63 -27.48
N GLU A 150 -9.17 -1.25 -28.75
CA GLU A 150 -8.82 0.11 -29.20
C GLU A 150 -9.81 1.20 -28.77
N ASP A 151 -11.03 0.82 -28.42
CA ASP A 151 -12.08 1.72 -27.92
C ASP A 151 -11.89 2.10 -26.44
N LEU A 152 -11.00 1.42 -25.71
CA LEU A 152 -10.68 1.76 -24.33
C LEU A 152 -9.56 2.81 -24.25
N ASN A 153 -9.73 3.78 -23.36
CA ASN A 153 -8.69 4.74 -23.05
C ASN A 153 -7.71 4.17 -22.00
N VAL A 154 -6.64 3.53 -22.47
CA VAL A 154 -5.66 2.82 -21.66
C VAL A 154 -4.33 3.55 -21.63
N GLU A 155 -3.81 3.80 -20.43
CA GLU A 155 -2.47 4.36 -20.22
C GLU A 155 -1.60 3.40 -19.39
N LEU A 156 -0.60 2.76 -20.02
CA LEU A 156 0.41 1.91 -19.39
C LEU A 156 1.78 2.58 -19.51
N SER A 157 2.17 3.34 -18.48
CA SER A 157 3.38 4.15 -18.48
C SER A 157 4.55 3.46 -17.79
N LYS A 158 5.68 3.31 -18.51
CA LYS A 158 6.95 2.80 -17.97
C LYS A 158 7.76 3.95 -17.37
N ALA A 159 8.00 3.90 -16.07
CA ALA A 159 8.91 4.82 -15.40
C ALA A 159 10.36 4.34 -15.55
N PRO A 160 11.35 5.23 -15.78
CA PRO A 160 12.74 4.84 -15.96
C PRO A 160 13.44 4.36 -14.68
N GLY A 161 12.81 4.52 -13.51
CA GLY A 161 13.37 4.08 -12.23
C GLY A 161 12.40 4.34 -11.06
N PHE A 162 12.87 4.00 -9.85
CA PHE A 162 12.10 4.26 -8.62
C PHE A 162 11.96 5.77 -8.40
N ARG A 163 10.75 6.24 -8.17
CA ARG A 163 10.37 7.67 -8.03
C ARG A 163 10.71 8.53 -9.25
N LEU A 164 10.97 7.92 -10.39
CA LEU A 164 11.15 8.60 -11.67
C LEU A 164 9.90 8.40 -12.55
N GLY A 165 9.64 9.34 -13.46
CA GLY A 165 8.47 9.32 -14.33
C GLY A 165 7.50 10.45 -14.01
N LEU A 166 6.24 10.15 -13.79
CA LEU A 166 5.25 11.16 -13.41
C LEU A 166 5.61 11.83 -12.08
N SER A 167 5.36 13.14 -11.97
CA SER A 167 5.42 13.78 -10.66
C SER A 167 4.35 13.18 -9.73
N PRO A 168 4.51 13.26 -8.39
CA PRO A 168 3.49 12.79 -7.46
C PRO A 168 2.10 13.42 -7.71
N GLN A 169 2.07 14.70 -8.11
CA GLN A 169 0.82 15.38 -8.47
C GLN A 169 0.22 14.83 -9.76
N ASP A 170 1.02 14.71 -10.83
CA ASP A 170 0.53 14.16 -12.10
C ASP A 170 0.03 12.72 -11.95
N TYR A 171 0.71 11.92 -11.13
CA TYR A 171 0.29 10.56 -10.80
C TYR A 171 -1.05 10.54 -10.05
N ALA A 172 -1.23 11.42 -9.05
CA ALA A 172 -2.49 11.53 -8.32
C ALA A 172 -3.62 12.04 -9.22
N ASP A 173 -3.34 12.99 -10.11
CA ASP A 173 -4.32 13.51 -11.09
C ASP A 173 -4.76 12.40 -12.07
N ARG A 174 -3.84 11.56 -12.53
CA ARG A 174 -4.16 10.38 -13.35
C ARG A 174 -5.06 9.40 -12.59
N LEU A 175 -4.70 9.04 -11.35
CA LEU A 175 -5.53 8.16 -10.53
C LEU A 175 -6.93 8.74 -10.31
N ALA A 176 -7.04 10.03 -10.00
CA ALA A 176 -8.35 10.68 -9.82
C ALA A 176 -9.22 10.67 -11.08
N ASP A 177 -8.61 10.52 -12.26
CA ASP A 177 -9.30 10.49 -13.55
C ASP A 177 -9.43 9.08 -14.14
N THR A 178 -9.07 8.05 -13.37
CA THR A 178 -9.03 6.64 -13.78
C THR A 178 -10.18 5.86 -13.19
N LYS A 179 -10.86 5.05 -14.01
CA LYS A 179 -11.90 4.10 -13.57
C LYS A 179 -11.29 2.86 -12.95
N ILE A 180 -10.35 2.21 -13.64
CA ILE A 180 -9.72 0.96 -13.24
C ILE A 180 -8.21 1.16 -13.17
N ALA A 181 -7.62 0.96 -11.98
CA ALA A 181 -6.18 1.03 -11.78
C ALA A 181 -5.58 -0.38 -11.70
N LEU A 182 -4.49 -0.62 -12.44
CA LEU A 182 -3.77 -1.87 -12.37
C LEU A 182 -2.68 -1.80 -11.30
N SER A 183 -2.58 -2.83 -10.46
CA SER A 183 -1.57 -2.92 -9.41
C SER A 183 -0.78 -4.23 -9.50
N PRO A 184 0.09 -4.37 -10.53
CA PRO A 184 0.99 -5.51 -10.59
C PRO A 184 1.99 -5.48 -9.43
N ARG A 185 2.42 -6.67 -8.99
CA ARG A 185 3.44 -6.82 -7.95
C ARG A 185 4.71 -6.02 -8.29
N GLY A 186 5.43 -5.67 -7.25
CA GLY A 186 6.81 -5.26 -7.33
C GLY A 186 7.74 -6.39 -6.95
N VAL A 187 8.66 -6.14 -6.02
CA VAL A 187 9.36 -7.18 -5.28
C VAL A 187 8.33 -7.98 -4.48
N SER A 188 7.50 -7.30 -3.71
CA SER A 188 6.35 -7.88 -3.02
C SER A 188 5.04 -7.75 -3.81
N HIS A 189 4.06 -8.60 -3.49
CA HIS A 189 2.69 -8.51 -4.02
C HIS A 189 1.97 -7.27 -3.51
N GLU A 190 2.18 -6.89 -2.26
CA GLU A 190 1.63 -5.66 -1.69
C GLU A 190 2.40 -4.44 -2.20
N THR A 191 1.71 -3.43 -2.70
CA THR A 191 2.30 -2.21 -3.23
C THR A 191 1.52 -0.97 -2.80
N PHE A 192 2.19 0.19 -2.69
CA PHE A 192 1.54 1.48 -2.45
C PHE A 192 0.40 1.77 -3.44
N ARG A 193 0.56 1.34 -4.70
CA ARG A 193 -0.40 1.59 -5.78
C ARG A 193 -1.79 1.07 -5.47
N THR A 194 -1.88 -0.08 -4.82
CA THR A 194 -3.17 -0.65 -4.39
C THR A 194 -3.91 0.34 -3.49
N TYR A 195 -3.23 0.86 -2.46
CA TYR A 195 -3.82 1.79 -1.49
C TYR A 195 -4.07 3.18 -2.08
N GLU A 196 -3.15 3.66 -2.92
CA GLU A 196 -3.27 4.96 -3.59
C GLU A 196 -4.44 4.97 -4.57
N ALA A 197 -4.62 3.88 -5.33
CA ALA A 197 -5.73 3.71 -6.26
C ALA A 197 -7.08 3.57 -5.52
N MET A 198 -7.15 2.77 -4.47
CA MET A 198 -8.35 2.69 -3.61
C MET A 198 -8.68 4.06 -3.03
N ARG A 199 -7.71 4.77 -2.46
CA ARG A 199 -7.89 6.12 -1.91
C ARG A 199 -8.39 7.14 -2.94
N ALA A 200 -8.07 6.94 -4.23
CA ALA A 200 -8.59 7.73 -5.34
C ALA A 200 -9.97 7.26 -5.84
N GLY A 201 -10.53 6.20 -5.24
CA GLY A 201 -11.79 5.58 -5.63
C GLY A 201 -11.73 4.87 -6.98
N CYS A 202 -10.57 4.37 -7.39
CA CYS A 202 -10.47 3.46 -8.55
C CYS A 202 -10.97 2.07 -8.17
N VAL A 203 -11.52 1.36 -9.13
CA VAL A 203 -11.59 -0.11 -9.06
C VAL A 203 -10.16 -0.62 -9.27
N VAL A 204 -9.68 -1.49 -8.39
CA VAL A 204 -8.30 -1.98 -8.46
C VAL A 204 -8.29 -3.43 -8.93
N ILE A 205 -7.49 -3.69 -9.98
CA ILE A 205 -7.12 -5.05 -10.39
C ILE A 205 -5.67 -5.28 -9.97
N ALA A 206 -5.43 -6.30 -9.15
CA ALA A 206 -4.09 -6.62 -8.63
C ALA A 206 -3.78 -8.11 -8.76
N GLU A 207 -2.50 -8.47 -8.70
CA GLU A 207 -2.12 -9.86 -8.49
C GLU A 207 -2.53 -10.33 -7.10
N SER A 208 -2.84 -11.63 -6.99
CA SER A 208 -3.28 -12.23 -5.73
C SER A 208 -2.31 -11.94 -4.59
N GLN A 209 -2.86 -11.48 -3.48
CA GLN A 209 -2.13 -11.08 -2.29
C GLN A 209 -2.02 -12.24 -1.29
N LEU A 210 -0.99 -12.20 -0.44
CA LEU A 210 -0.98 -13.06 0.73
C LEU A 210 -2.12 -12.65 1.67
N SER A 211 -2.89 -13.64 2.14
CA SER A 211 -4.03 -13.38 3.04
C SER A 211 -3.57 -12.76 4.36
N SER A 212 -4.21 -11.66 4.73
CA SER A 212 -3.98 -10.95 5.99
C SER A 212 -5.30 -10.38 6.50
N TRP A 213 -5.37 -10.06 7.78
CA TRP A 213 -6.60 -9.54 8.41
C TRP A 213 -7.14 -8.26 7.76
N PHE A 214 -6.29 -7.45 7.12
CA PHE A 214 -6.68 -6.16 6.54
C PHE A 214 -7.12 -6.26 5.08
N ASN A 215 -6.80 -7.35 4.39
CA ASN A 215 -7.22 -7.56 3.00
C ASN A 215 -8.37 -8.57 2.85
N GLU A 216 -8.86 -9.13 3.95
CA GLU A 216 -10.03 -10.00 3.94
C GLU A 216 -11.29 -9.20 3.56
N GLY A 217 -11.85 -9.49 2.38
CA GLY A 217 -13.05 -8.82 1.88
C GLY A 217 -12.84 -7.40 1.35
N TRP A 218 -11.61 -6.98 1.09
CA TRP A 218 -11.36 -5.69 0.43
C TRP A 218 -11.89 -5.68 -1.01
N PRO A 219 -12.17 -4.48 -1.58
CA PRO A 219 -12.79 -4.38 -2.90
C PRO A 219 -11.77 -4.46 -4.06
N VAL A 220 -10.69 -5.24 -3.89
CA VAL A 220 -9.67 -5.46 -4.91
C VAL A 220 -10.01 -6.72 -5.70
N ILE A 221 -9.97 -6.62 -7.01
CA ILE A 221 -10.18 -7.75 -7.92
C ILE A 221 -8.83 -8.42 -8.14
N GLU A 222 -8.67 -9.63 -7.64
CA GLU A 222 -7.42 -10.36 -7.78
C GLU A 222 -7.39 -11.19 -9.05
N VAL A 223 -6.25 -11.14 -9.76
CA VAL A 223 -5.98 -11.93 -10.96
C VAL A 223 -4.74 -12.81 -10.77
N ALA A 224 -4.76 -13.99 -11.36
CA ALA A 224 -3.63 -14.90 -11.35
C ALA A 224 -2.58 -14.51 -12.42
N ASP A 225 -3.02 -13.90 -13.50
CA ASP A 225 -2.20 -13.43 -14.61
C ASP A 225 -2.82 -12.18 -15.26
N TRP A 226 -2.10 -11.58 -16.20
CA TRP A 226 -2.50 -10.35 -16.88
C TRP A 226 -3.00 -10.58 -18.31
N GLU A 227 -3.11 -11.82 -18.75
CA GLU A 227 -3.52 -12.16 -20.13
C GLU A 227 -4.99 -11.86 -20.38
N SER A 228 -5.81 -12.01 -19.35
CA SER A 228 -7.27 -11.77 -19.43
C SER A 228 -7.69 -10.36 -19.01
N VAL A 229 -6.76 -9.47 -18.66
CA VAL A 229 -7.10 -8.16 -18.08
C VAL A 229 -7.95 -7.28 -19.01
N GLY A 230 -7.76 -7.38 -20.33
CA GLY A 230 -8.55 -6.63 -21.30
C GLY A 230 -10.03 -7.02 -21.29
N SER A 231 -10.34 -8.31 -21.33
CA SER A 231 -11.71 -8.82 -21.26
C SER A 231 -12.37 -8.55 -19.90
N LEU A 232 -11.65 -8.73 -18.81
CA LEU A 232 -12.13 -8.41 -17.46
C LEU A 232 -12.44 -6.90 -17.32
N THR A 233 -11.57 -6.04 -17.83
CA THR A 233 -11.80 -4.60 -17.87
C THR A 233 -13.08 -4.25 -18.61
N ARG A 234 -13.30 -4.85 -19.78
CA ARG A 234 -14.51 -4.61 -20.57
C ARG A 234 -15.78 -5.09 -19.85
N GLU A 235 -15.72 -6.22 -19.19
CA GLU A 235 -16.83 -6.73 -18.38
C GLU A 235 -17.18 -5.73 -17.27
N LEU A 236 -16.20 -5.27 -16.49
CA LEU A 236 -16.39 -4.28 -15.42
C LEU A 236 -16.96 -2.95 -15.95
N LEU A 237 -16.44 -2.46 -17.06
CA LEU A 237 -16.92 -1.19 -17.65
C LEU A 237 -18.33 -1.31 -18.25
N SER A 238 -18.80 -2.52 -18.58
CA SER A 238 -20.14 -2.76 -19.10
C SER A 238 -21.23 -2.62 -18.03
N ASP A 239 -20.89 -2.80 -16.74
CA ASP A 239 -21.80 -2.63 -15.61
C ASP A 239 -21.38 -1.42 -14.75
N SER A 240 -21.88 -0.25 -15.15
CA SER A 240 -21.56 1.02 -14.47
C SER A 240 -21.99 1.05 -13.00
N ARG A 241 -23.01 0.26 -12.61
CA ARG A 241 -23.47 0.18 -11.23
C ARG A 241 -22.49 -0.65 -10.39
N GLN A 242 -22.08 -1.81 -10.88
CA GLN A 242 -21.09 -2.64 -10.21
C GLN A 242 -19.77 -1.87 -10.03
N LEU A 243 -19.33 -1.15 -11.08
CA LEU A 243 -18.13 -0.34 -11.05
C LEU A 243 -18.19 0.74 -9.98
N GLU A 244 -19.32 1.46 -9.87
CA GLU A 244 -19.54 2.47 -8.83
C GLU A 244 -19.59 1.85 -7.43
N ASP A 245 -20.28 0.71 -7.25
CA ASP A 245 -20.40 0.02 -5.97
C ASP A 245 -19.02 -0.43 -5.44
N ILE A 246 -18.15 -0.97 -6.30
CA ILE A 246 -16.78 -1.34 -5.95
C ILE A 246 -15.95 -0.09 -5.59
N SER A 247 -16.07 0.98 -6.38
CA SER A 247 -15.41 2.25 -6.12
C SER A 247 -15.77 2.82 -4.74
N GLN A 248 -17.04 2.80 -4.38
CA GLN A 248 -17.52 3.30 -3.09
C GLN A 248 -17.01 2.45 -1.91
N GLN A 249 -16.83 1.15 -2.09
CA GLN A 249 -16.22 0.28 -1.08
C GLN A 249 -14.73 0.55 -0.87
N SER A 250 -14.05 1.14 -1.88
CA SER A 250 -12.64 1.50 -1.81
C SER A 250 -12.36 2.78 -1.00
N LEU A 251 -13.38 3.64 -0.80
CA LEU A 251 -13.28 4.96 -0.15
C LEU A 251 -13.56 4.89 1.34
#